data_4729dec1897e90bd56fc70f01f0805f8
#
_entry.id   4729dec1897e90bd56fc70f01f0805f8
#
_cell.length_a   1.000
_cell.length_b   1.000
_cell.length_c   1.000
_cell.angle_alpha   90.00
_cell.angle_beta   90.00
_cell.angle_gamma   90.00
#
_symmetry.space_group_name_H-M   'P 1'
#
loop_
_entity.id
_entity.type
_entity.pdbx_description
1 polymer ?
#
loop_
_entity_poly.entity_id
_entity_poly.type
_entity_poly.pdbx_seq_one_letter_code
_entity_poly.pdbx_strand_id
1 'polypeptide(L)'
;VVVLTFNVAVDAIKENSEIQEHYHGSHELHSRWIILVWFILINYITVHLSYSLWESVMAVHMTNMGIPFYAYSMLWTLNGVLIIIGQPLVNKLSPYVRLSTQIIVGIFIFALSFLLLIFARTLTAFVIDFVILTIGEMTSFAGLPAWIAQLTNVDEAGHYQGLLNIMMSVGRAIGPLYGGFVIEKGSYQFLFISVFCLMTGTLIIICLYLWHLHRVQRRLNLDK
;
A
#
# COMPACT_ATOMS: atom_id res chain seq x y z
N VAL A 1 -20.32 -1.56 5.91
CA VAL A 1 -18.86 -1.42 5.75
C VAL A 1 -18.18 -1.58 7.11
N VAL A 2 -18.54 -0.80 8.15
CA VAL A 2 -17.91 -0.85 9.49
C VAL A 2 -18.06 -2.22 10.19
N VAL A 3 -19.18 -2.92 10.03
CA VAL A 3 -19.41 -4.24 10.65
C VAL A 3 -18.59 -5.35 9.98
N LEU A 4 -18.36 -5.27 8.67
CA LEU A 4 -17.53 -6.24 7.93
C LEU A 4 -16.04 -6.09 8.25
N THR A 5 -15.57 -4.86 8.44
CA THR A 5 -14.19 -4.60 8.89
C THR A 5 -13.95 -5.07 10.33
N PHE A 6 -14.98 -5.01 11.18
CA PHE A 6 -14.89 -5.47 12.56
C PHE A 6 -14.76 -7.01 12.65
N ASN A 7 -15.51 -7.76 11.84
CA ASN A 7 -15.40 -9.22 11.80
C ASN A 7 -14.05 -9.69 11.24
N VAL A 8 -13.51 -9.02 10.21
CA VAL A 8 -12.16 -9.30 9.68
C VAL A 8 -11.08 -9.01 10.74
N ALA A 9 -11.26 -7.96 11.54
CA ALA A 9 -10.33 -7.67 12.65
C ALA A 9 -10.43 -8.70 13.79
N VAL A 10 -11.62 -9.19 14.11
CA VAL A 10 -11.83 -10.21 15.16
C VAL A 10 -11.28 -11.57 14.72
N ASP A 11 -11.44 -11.95 13.45
CA ASP A 11 -10.87 -13.21 12.94
C ASP A 11 -9.34 -13.13 12.84
N ALA A 12 -8.77 -11.97 12.48
CA ALA A 12 -7.32 -11.72 12.53
C ALA A 12 -6.76 -11.78 13.97
N ILE A 13 -7.53 -11.36 14.98
CA ILE A 13 -7.13 -11.45 16.39
C ILE A 13 -7.16 -12.92 16.88
N LYS A 14 -8.12 -13.73 16.43
CA LYS A 14 -8.17 -15.16 16.75
C LYS A 14 -7.02 -15.94 16.12
N GLU A 15 -6.74 -15.69 14.86
CA GLU A 15 -5.60 -16.29 14.13
C GLU A 15 -4.26 -15.87 14.79
N ASN A 16 -4.17 -14.65 15.32
CA ASN A 16 -3.00 -14.18 16.05
C ASN A 16 -2.81 -14.88 17.40
N SER A 17 -3.88 -15.26 18.09
CA SER A 17 -3.77 -16.03 19.36
C SER A 17 -3.23 -17.43 19.14
N GLU A 18 -3.60 -18.11 18.06
CA GLU A 18 -3.07 -19.45 17.70
C GLU A 18 -1.62 -19.37 17.19
N ILE A 19 -1.25 -18.27 16.50
CA ILE A 19 0.11 -18.01 16.06
C ILE A 19 1.01 -17.64 17.25
N GLN A 20 0.54 -16.90 18.24
CA GLN A 20 1.32 -16.52 19.43
C GLN A 20 1.69 -17.73 20.33
N GLU A 21 0.86 -18.74 20.45
CA GLU A 21 1.25 -19.98 21.16
C GLU A 21 2.42 -20.73 20.49
N HIS A 22 2.58 -20.57 19.16
CA HIS A 22 3.71 -21.13 18.42
C HIS A 22 4.97 -20.25 18.43
N TYR A 23 4.88 -18.97 18.79
CA TYR A 23 5.98 -17.99 18.73
C TYR A 23 6.69 -17.71 20.06
N HIS A 24 6.36 -18.42 21.16
CA HIS A 24 7.03 -18.25 22.46
C HIS A 24 8.52 -18.66 22.51
N GLY A 25 9.15 -18.80 21.37
CA GLY A 25 10.48 -19.37 21.25
C GLY A 25 11.64 -18.48 20.85
N SER A 26 11.61 -17.17 20.92
CA SER A 26 12.84 -16.34 21.08
C SER A 26 12.58 -14.83 20.88
N HIS A 27 13.08 -14.03 21.81
CA HIS A 27 13.17 -12.56 21.72
C HIS A 27 13.82 -12.07 20.41
N GLU A 28 14.76 -12.83 19.85
CA GLU A 28 15.41 -12.50 18.59
C GLU A 28 14.48 -12.56 17.38
N LEU A 29 13.60 -13.51 17.32
CA LEU A 29 12.67 -13.65 16.19
C LEU A 29 11.66 -12.51 16.20
N HIS A 30 11.14 -12.14 17.36
CA HIS A 30 10.23 -11.01 17.52
C HIS A 30 10.87 -9.68 17.05
N SER A 31 12.11 -9.40 17.46
CA SER A 31 12.86 -8.20 17.03
C SER A 31 12.98 -8.12 15.50
N ARG A 32 13.17 -9.25 14.82
CA ARG A 32 13.27 -9.31 13.36
C ARG A 32 11.93 -8.99 12.67
N TRP A 33 10.80 -9.41 13.24
CA TRP A 33 9.48 -9.06 12.72
C TRP A 33 9.17 -7.57 12.87
N ILE A 34 9.61 -6.94 13.96
CA ILE A 34 9.49 -5.49 14.15
C ILE A 34 10.28 -4.71 13.08
N ILE A 35 11.46 -5.19 12.65
CA ILE A 35 12.20 -4.57 11.53
C ILE A 35 11.36 -4.62 10.23
N LEU A 36 10.66 -5.72 9.98
CA LEU A 36 9.75 -5.81 8.83
C LEU A 36 8.62 -4.77 8.92
N VAL A 37 8.05 -4.57 10.11
CA VAL A 37 7.02 -3.53 10.32
C VAL A 37 7.56 -2.15 9.97
N TRP A 38 8.80 -1.81 10.32
CA TRP A 38 9.41 -0.55 9.94
C TRP A 38 9.57 -0.41 8.41
N PHE A 39 9.96 -1.47 7.70
CA PHE A 39 10.00 -1.44 6.24
C PHE A 39 8.61 -1.24 5.62
N ILE A 40 7.57 -1.85 6.19
CA ILE A 40 6.18 -1.65 5.77
C ILE A 40 5.75 -0.19 6.01
N LEU A 41 6.08 0.38 7.16
CA LEU A 41 5.78 1.77 7.50
C LEU A 41 6.47 2.77 6.56
N ILE A 42 7.74 2.52 6.20
CA ILE A 42 8.47 3.35 5.23
C ILE A 42 7.84 3.23 3.83
N ASN A 43 7.49 2.01 3.40
CA ASN A 43 6.76 1.83 2.14
C ASN A 43 5.42 2.56 2.15
N TYR A 44 4.72 2.59 3.29
CA TYR A 44 3.45 3.28 3.43
C TYR A 44 3.57 4.80 3.24
N ILE A 45 4.70 5.41 3.66
CA ILE A 45 5.03 6.81 3.31
C ILE A 45 5.08 6.98 1.79
N THR A 46 5.80 6.09 1.07
CA THR A 46 5.94 6.22 -0.39
C THR A 46 4.61 6.03 -1.12
N VAL A 47 3.76 5.13 -0.63
CA VAL A 47 2.40 4.91 -1.15
C VAL A 47 1.55 6.15 -0.99
N HIS A 48 1.52 6.77 0.19
CA HIS A 48 0.71 7.96 0.44
C HIS A 48 1.29 9.24 -0.17
N LEU A 49 2.61 9.31 -0.32
CA LEU A 49 3.26 10.34 -1.15
C LEU A 49 2.73 10.26 -2.58
N SER A 50 2.73 9.06 -3.16
CA SER A 50 2.24 8.82 -4.52
C SER A 50 0.75 9.14 -4.68
N TYR A 51 -0.06 8.72 -3.70
CA TYR A 51 -1.49 8.99 -3.69
C TYR A 51 -1.78 10.50 -3.67
N SER A 52 -1.05 11.26 -2.85
CA SER A 52 -1.23 12.72 -2.76
C SER A 52 -0.81 13.47 -4.03
N LEU A 53 0.05 12.89 -4.88
CA LEU A 53 0.35 13.45 -6.21
C LEU A 53 -0.87 13.38 -7.14
N TRP A 54 -1.67 12.32 -7.05
CA TRP A 54 -2.95 12.26 -7.75
C TRP A 54 -3.91 13.35 -7.26
N GLU A 55 -3.95 13.60 -5.97
CA GLU A 55 -4.83 14.63 -5.37
C GLU A 55 -4.42 16.06 -5.76
N SER A 56 -3.13 16.34 -5.90
CA SER A 56 -2.60 17.71 -6.07
C SER A 56 -2.05 18.01 -7.46
N VAL A 57 -1.23 17.12 -8.00
CA VAL A 57 -0.44 17.39 -9.22
C VAL A 57 -1.18 16.98 -10.48
N MET A 58 -1.94 15.88 -10.43
CA MET A 58 -2.59 15.33 -11.63
C MET A 58 -3.71 16.22 -12.17
N ALA A 59 -4.41 16.95 -11.30
CA ALA A 59 -5.41 17.93 -11.72
C ALA A 59 -4.79 18.97 -12.67
N VAL A 60 -3.64 19.51 -12.29
CA VAL A 60 -2.91 20.51 -13.10
C VAL A 60 -2.36 19.88 -14.37
N HIS A 61 -1.77 18.69 -14.29
CA HIS A 61 -1.23 17.98 -15.43
C HIS A 61 -2.29 17.72 -16.51
N MET A 62 -3.44 17.18 -16.14
CA MET A 62 -4.55 16.90 -17.05
C MET A 62 -5.12 18.18 -17.65
N THR A 63 -5.27 19.24 -16.86
CA THR A 63 -5.77 20.55 -17.34
C THR A 63 -4.81 21.17 -18.35
N ASN A 64 -3.50 21.11 -18.12
CA ASN A 64 -2.48 21.56 -19.07
C ASN A 64 -2.47 20.79 -20.40
N MET A 65 -3.01 19.56 -20.39
CA MET A 65 -3.21 18.75 -21.60
C MET A 65 -4.55 19.01 -22.29
N GLY A 66 -5.33 20.01 -21.83
CA GLY A 66 -6.65 20.35 -22.38
C GLY A 66 -7.80 19.49 -21.89
N ILE A 67 -7.57 18.63 -20.89
CA ILE A 67 -8.63 17.83 -20.25
C ILE A 67 -9.29 18.70 -19.19
N PRO A 68 -10.61 18.91 -19.25
CA PRO A 68 -11.28 19.83 -18.34
C PRO A 68 -11.29 19.28 -16.90
N PHE A 69 -11.23 20.18 -15.92
CA PHE A 69 -11.14 19.85 -14.50
C PHE A 69 -12.29 18.94 -14.00
N TYR A 70 -13.51 19.09 -14.57
CA TYR A 70 -14.61 18.20 -14.18
C TYR A 70 -14.32 16.72 -14.54
N ALA A 71 -13.58 16.44 -15.62
CA ALA A 71 -13.22 15.09 -16.00
C ALA A 71 -12.24 14.47 -14.97
N TYR A 72 -11.28 15.26 -14.46
CA TYR A 72 -10.46 14.84 -13.32
C TYR A 72 -11.31 14.54 -12.09
N SER A 73 -12.27 15.40 -11.75
CA SER A 73 -13.14 15.18 -10.59
C SER A 73 -13.99 13.90 -10.74
N MET A 74 -14.41 13.56 -11.97
CA MET A 74 -15.13 12.31 -12.26
C MET A 74 -14.29 11.05 -12.02
N LEU A 75 -12.96 11.12 -12.13
CA LEU A 75 -12.09 9.99 -11.78
C LEU A 75 -12.22 9.62 -10.29
N TRP A 76 -12.32 10.60 -9.40
CA TRP A 76 -12.53 10.37 -7.96
C TRP A 76 -13.91 9.76 -7.67
N THR A 77 -14.93 10.18 -8.41
CA THR A 77 -16.25 9.54 -8.34
C THR A 77 -16.18 8.09 -8.80
N LEU A 78 -15.46 7.83 -9.90
CA LEU A 78 -15.22 6.48 -10.41
C LEU A 78 -14.48 5.62 -9.37
N ASN A 79 -13.42 6.15 -8.74
CA ASN A 79 -12.70 5.48 -7.66
C ASN A 79 -13.65 5.05 -6.53
N GLY A 80 -14.46 5.98 -6.01
CA GLY A 80 -15.42 5.68 -4.95
C GLY A 80 -16.41 4.56 -5.35
N VAL A 81 -16.95 4.60 -6.57
CA VAL A 81 -17.85 3.56 -7.09
C VAL A 81 -17.14 2.22 -7.21
N LEU A 82 -15.91 2.20 -7.74
CA LEU A 82 -15.12 0.99 -7.88
C LEU A 82 -14.78 0.37 -6.52
N ILE A 83 -14.47 1.19 -5.51
CA ILE A 83 -14.22 0.71 -4.15
C ILE A 83 -15.48 0.10 -3.54
N ILE A 84 -16.64 0.76 -3.66
CA ILE A 84 -17.90 0.24 -3.11
C ILE A 84 -18.26 -1.12 -3.72
N ILE A 85 -18.09 -1.28 -5.03
CA ILE A 85 -18.43 -2.51 -5.75
C ILE A 85 -17.32 -3.56 -5.62
N GLY A 86 -16.07 -3.14 -5.71
CA GLY A 86 -14.90 -4.03 -5.78
C GLY A 86 -14.41 -4.53 -4.43
N GLN A 87 -14.52 -3.74 -3.36
CA GLN A 87 -14.04 -4.14 -2.04
C GLN A 87 -14.69 -5.43 -1.50
N PRO A 88 -16.01 -5.65 -1.65
CA PRO A 88 -16.63 -6.94 -1.27
C PRO A 88 -16.05 -8.13 -2.04
N LEU A 89 -15.68 -7.93 -3.32
CA LEU A 89 -15.06 -8.98 -4.13
C LEU A 89 -13.64 -9.30 -3.65
N VAL A 90 -12.84 -8.27 -3.36
CA VAL A 90 -11.50 -8.43 -2.78
C VAL A 90 -11.58 -9.16 -1.44
N ASN A 91 -12.51 -8.77 -0.56
CA ASN A 91 -12.72 -9.42 0.73
C ASN A 91 -13.12 -10.90 0.60
N LYS A 92 -13.91 -11.25 -0.44
CA LYS A 92 -14.29 -12.63 -0.72
C LYS A 92 -13.11 -13.48 -1.23
N LEU A 93 -12.17 -12.87 -1.93
CA LEU A 93 -10.98 -13.54 -2.45
C LEU A 93 -9.84 -13.61 -1.42
N SER A 94 -9.82 -12.69 -0.46
CA SER A 94 -8.77 -12.56 0.56
C SER A 94 -8.48 -13.86 1.34
N PRO A 95 -9.46 -14.69 1.75
CA PRO A 95 -9.18 -15.93 2.47
C PRO A 95 -8.39 -16.98 1.66
N TYR A 96 -8.36 -16.86 0.34
CA TYR A 96 -7.65 -17.80 -0.54
C TYR A 96 -6.20 -17.39 -0.81
N VAL A 97 -5.80 -16.19 -0.38
CA VAL A 97 -4.46 -15.63 -0.65
C VAL A 97 -3.86 -15.15 0.67
N ARG A 98 -2.56 -15.41 0.88
CA ARG A 98 -1.86 -14.87 2.05
C ARG A 98 -1.94 -13.35 2.06
N LEU A 99 -2.29 -12.77 3.18
CA LEU A 99 -2.47 -11.32 3.34
C LEU A 99 -1.24 -10.52 2.88
N SER A 100 -0.03 -10.97 3.22
CA SER A 100 1.22 -10.34 2.76
C SER A 100 1.35 -10.34 1.24
N THR A 101 1.02 -11.45 0.57
CA THR A 101 1.06 -11.56 -0.90
C THR A 101 0.03 -10.64 -1.54
N GLN A 102 -1.19 -10.62 -1.00
CA GLN A 102 -2.26 -9.74 -1.47
C GLN A 102 -1.82 -8.27 -1.42
N ILE A 103 -1.25 -7.83 -0.29
CA ILE A 103 -0.80 -6.44 -0.09
C ILE A 103 0.36 -6.11 -1.03
N ILE A 104 1.37 -6.98 -1.14
CA ILE A 104 2.52 -6.77 -2.03
C ILE A 104 2.08 -6.64 -3.49
N VAL A 105 1.20 -7.53 -3.95
CA VAL A 105 0.65 -7.47 -5.32
C VAL A 105 -0.17 -6.20 -5.52
N GLY A 106 -1.00 -5.81 -4.55
CA GLY A 106 -1.79 -4.59 -4.63
C GLY A 106 -0.92 -3.32 -4.71
N ILE A 107 0.12 -3.21 -3.88
CA ILE A 107 1.07 -2.08 -3.94
C ILE A 107 1.84 -2.08 -5.27
N PHE A 108 2.20 -3.24 -5.80
CA PHE A 108 2.86 -3.33 -7.10
C PHE A 108 1.94 -2.87 -8.25
N ILE A 109 0.66 -3.28 -8.25
CA ILE A 109 -0.33 -2.81 -9.23
C ILE A 109 -0.51 -1.29 -9.11
N PHE A 110 -0.59 -0.77 -7.87
CA PHE A 110 -0.67 0.65 -7.62
C PHE A 110 0.57 1.40 -8.14
N ALA A 111 1.78 0.87 -7.92
CA ALA A 111 3.01 1.46 -8.45
C ALA A 111 3.04 1.41 -9.98
N LEU A 112 2.58 0.32 -10.60
CA LEU A 112 2.54 0.16 -12.04
C LEU A 112 1.68 1.24 -12.71
N SER A 113 0.61 1.73 -12.07
CA SER A 113 -0.18 2.84 -12.61
C SER A 113 0.68 4.08 -12.86
N PHE A 114 1.59 4.42 -11.96
CA PHE A 114 2.51 5.56 -12.18
C PHE A 114 3.43 5.37 -13.38
N LEU A 115 3.82 4.15 -13.70
CA LEU A 115 4.60 3.88 -14.91
C LEU A 115 3.73 4.04 -16.17
N LEU A 116 2.46 3.62 -16.11
CA LEU A 116 1.51 3.76 -17.23
C LEU A 116 1.14 5.21 -17.51
N LEU A 117 1.13 6.09 -16.50
CA LEU A 117 0.91 7.53 -16.67
C LEU A 117 1.87 8.20 -17.65
N ILE A 118 3.08 7.65 -17.86
CA ILE A 118 4.04 8.16 -18.84
C ILE A 118 3.44 8.18 -20.26
N PHE A 119 2.57 7.21 -20.54
CA PHE A 119 1.94 7.05 -21.86
C PHE A 119 0.53 7.67 -21.93
N ALA A 120 -0.04 8.11 -20.80
CA ALA A 120 -1.37 8.69 -20.76
C ALA A 120 -1.40 10.07 -21.45
N ARG A 121 -2.16 10.19 -22.54
CA ARG A 121 -2.32 11.43 -23.33
C ARG A 121 -3.79 11.80 -23.54
N THR A 122 -4.69 10.90 -23.26
CA THR A 122 -6.13 11.07 -23.50
C THR A 122 -6.90 10.79 -22.22
N LEU A 123 -8.10 11.34 -22.10
CA LEU A 123 -8.97 11.07 -20.97
C LEU A 123 -9.19 9.55 -20.75
N THR A 124 -9.39 8.80 -21.85
CA THR A 124 -9.56 7.34 -21.76
C THR A 124 -8.34 6.65 -21.15
N ALA A 125 -7.12 7.09 -21.51
CA ALA A 125 -5.89 6.55 -20.92
C ALA A 125 -5.81 6.83 -19.41
N PHE A 126 -6.17 8.04 -18.97
CA PHE A 126 -6.25 8.38 -17.54
C PHE A 126 -7.33 7.58 -16.80
N VAL A 127 -8.48 7.32 -17.42
CA VAL A 127 -9.53 6.46 -16.85
C VAL A 127 -9.01 5.03 -16.65
N ILE A 128 -8.37 4.45 -17.66
CA ILE A 128 -7.81 3.09 -17.57
C ILE A 128 -6.75 3.03 -16.48
N ASP A 129 -5.84 3.99 -16.45
CA ASP A 129 -4.80 4.10 -15.44
C ASP A 129 -5.39 4.20 -14.01
N PHE A 130 -6.40 5.04 -13.85
CA PHE A 130 -7.05 5.25 -12.55
C PHE A 130 -7.81 4.01 -12.07
N VAL A 131 -8.38 3.22 -12.98
CA VAL A 131 -8.96 1.90 -12.66
C VAL A 131 -7.88 0.95 -12.15
N ILE A 132 -6.70 0.90 -12.79
CA ILE A 132 -5.57 0.07 -12.35
C ILE A 132 -5.08 0.50 -10.97
N LEU A 133 -4.93 1.81 -10.78
CA LEU A 133 -4.59 2.41 -9.48
C LEU A 133 -5.59 1.96 -8.39
N THR A 134 -6.90 2.09 -8.66
CA THR A 134 -7.96 1.74 -7.71
C THR A 134 -7.96 0.25 -7.39
N ILE A 135 -7.67 -0.63 -8.35
CA ILE A 135 -7.52 -2.08 -8.10
C ILE A 135 -6.35 -2.32 -7.13
N GLY A 136 -5.21 -1.66 -7.33
CA GLY A 136 -4.08 -1.72 -6.41
C GLY A 136 -4.44 -1.24 -5.02
N GLU A 137 -5.14 -0.11 -4.91
CA GLU A 137 -5.63 0.49 -3.67
C GLU A 137 -6.54 -0.47 -2.89
N MET A 138 -7.60 -0.98 -3.53
CA MET A 138 -8.54 -1.91 -2.91
C MET A 138 -7.87 -3.18 -2.40
N THR A 139 -6.87 -3.67 -3.14
CA THR A 139 -6.20 -4.93 -2.84
C THR A 139 -5.22 -4.79 -1.67
N SER A 140 -4.61 -3.61 -1.48
CA SER A 140 -3.52 -3.41 -0.51
C SER A 140 -3.92 -2.62 0.73
N PHE A 141 -4.59 -1.46 0.59
CA PHE A 141 -4.70 -0.49 1.68
C PHE A 141 -5.55 -1.00 2.85
N ALA A 142 -6.65 -1.68 2.56
CA ALA A 142 -7.53 -2.23 3.61
C ALA A 142 -6.86 -3.34 4.44
N GLY A 143 -5.89 -4.06 3.86
CA GLY A 143 -5.18 -5.15 4.50
C GLY A 143 -3.97 -4.73 5.33
N LEU A 144 -3.38 -3.55 5.09
CA LEU A 144 -2.16 -3.11 5.75
C LEU A 144 -2.26 -3.03 7.28
N PRO A 145 -3.32 -2.43 7.87
CA PRO A 145 -3.51 -2.44 9.32
C PRO A 145 -3.57 -3.85 9.91
N ALA A 146 -4.28 -4.76 9.23
CA ALA A 146 -4.39 -6.15 9.66
C ALA A 146 -3.05 -6.89 9.56
N TRP A 147 -2.26 -6.63 8.50
CA TRP A 147 -0.94 -7.24 8.35
C TRP A 147 0.03 -6.80 9.45
N ILE A 148 0.06 -5.51 9.80
CA ILE A 148 0.88 -5.02 10.91
C ILE A 148 0.41 -5.62 12.24
N ALA A 149 -0.91 -5.73 12.47
CA ALA A 149 -1.45 -6.36 13.67
C ALA A 149 -1.06 -7.85 13.80
N GLN A 150 -0.89 -8.58 12.69
CA GLN A 150 -0.37 -9.95 12.68
C GLN A 150 1.13 -10.05 13.01
N LEU A 151 1.88 -8.97 12.81
CA LEU A 151 3.34 -8.93 13.02
C LEU A 151 3.74 -8.38 14.38
N THR A 152 2.80 -7.81 15.12
CA THR A 152 3.02 -7.12 16.41
C THR A 152 2.20 -7.77 17.52
N ASN A 153 2.60 -7.52 18.80
CA ASN A 153 1.83 -7.99 19.94
C ASN A 153 0.51 -7.21 20.06
N VAL A 154 -0.49 -7.86 20.66
CA VAL A 154 -1.83 -7.27 20.88
C VAL A 154 -1.73 -5.95 21.67
N ASP A 155 -0.85 -5.90 22.68
CA ASP A 155 -0.65 -4.70 23.52
C ASP A 155 -0.02 -3.53 22.74
N GLU A 156 0.72 -3.81 21.67
CA GLU A 156 1.39 -2.81 20.82
C GLU A 156 0.56 -2.42 19.60
N ALA A 157 -0.52 -3.14 19.32
CA ALA A 157 -1.32 -2.94 18.10
C ALA A 157 -1.80 -1.48 17.95
N GLY A 158 -2.27 -0.86 19.04
CA GLY A 158 -2.68 0.54 19.04
C GLY A 158 -1.54 1.52 18.69
N HIS A 159 -0.33 1.25 19.19
CA HIS A 159 0.85 2.06 18.89
C HIS A 159 1.19 2.01 17.38
N TYR A 160 1.25 0.82 16.79
CA TYR A 160 1.56 0.66 15.37
C TYR A 160 0.45 1.18 14.44
N GLN A 161 -0.82 1.09 14.85
CA GLN A 161 -1.92 1.74 14.13
C GLN A 161 -1.79 3.28 14.15
N GLY A 162 -1.37 3.84 15.30
CA GLY A 162 -1.03 5.26 15.40
C GLY A 162 0.12 5.65 14.46
N LEU A 163 1.18 4.83 14.41
CA LEU A 163 2.31 5.04 13.49
C LEU A 163 1.89 4.99 12.03
N LEU A 164 1.01 4.06 11.63
CA LEU A 164 0.46 4.04 10.27
C LEU A 164 -0.20 5.38 9.89
N ASN A 165 -1.03 5.94 10.78
CA ASN A 165 -1.67 7.23 10.54
C ASN A 165 -0.66 8.39 10.44
N ILE A 166 0.41 8.35 11.24
CA ILE A 166 1.51 9.32 11.16
C ILE A 166 2.22 9.18 9.81
N MET A 167 2.58 7.97 9.39
CA MET A 167 3.28 7.72 8.12
C MET A 167 2.43 8.09 6.90
N MET A 168 1.11 7.84 6.96
CA MET A 168 0.14 8.33 5.98
C MET A 168 0.19 9.86 5.88
N SER A 169 0.11 10.54 7.02
CA SER A 169 0.10 12.02 7.06
C SER A 169 1.41 12.61 6.56
N VAL A 170 2.55 12.00 6.93
CA VAL A 170 3.89 12.38 6.45
C VAL A 170 3.99 12.22 4.93
N GLY A 171 3.55 11.07 4.40
CA GLY A 171 3.54 10.82 2.95
C GLY A 171 2.71 11.85 2.19
N ARG A 172 1.49 12.13 2.67
CA ARG A 172 0.59 13.12 2.06
C ARG A 172 1.12 14.54 2.14
N ALA A 173 1.82 14.91 3.20
CA ALA A 173 2.43 16.23 3.34
C ALA A 173 3.64 16.42 2.43
N ILE A 174 4.48 15.39 2.28
CA ILE A 174 5.69 15.44 1.45
C ILE A 174 5.36 15.36 -0.04
N GLY A 175 4.30 14.63 -0.43
CA GLY A 175 3.98 14.37 -1.83
C GLY A 175 3.89 15.60 -2.72
N PRO A 176 3.07 16.62 -2.40
CA PRO A 176 2.97 17.83 -3.22
C PRO A 176 4.28 18.61 -3.32
N LEU A 177 5.07 18.65 -2.23
CA LEU A 177 6.38 19.30 -2.21
C LEU A 177 7.37 18.56 -3.12
N TYR A 178 7.42 17.24 -3.01
CA TYR A 178 8.23 16.38 -3.86
C TYR A 178 7.82 16.52 -5.33
N GLY A 179 6.52 16.45 -5.62
CA GLY A 179 5.99 16.60 -6.96
C GLY A 179 6.33 17.94 -7.60
N GLY A 180 6.12 19.05 -6.87
CA GLY A 180 6.47 20.38 -7.33
C GLY A 180 7.96 20.51 -7.63
N PHE A 181 8.82 20.08 -6.72
CA PHE A 181 10.28 20.14 -6.90
C PHE A 181 10.77 19.33 -8.12
N VAL A 182 10.24 18.11 -8.29
CA VAL A 182 10.65 17.22 -9.38
C VAL A 182 10.18 17.75 -10.72
N ILE A 183 8.97 18.33 -10.80
CA ILE A 183 8.42 18.90 -12.04
C ILE A 183 9.18 20.18 -12.42
N GLU A 184 9.50 21.04 -11.45
CA GLU A 184 10.25 22.28 -11.70
C GLU A 184 11.63 22.02 -12.30
N LYS A 185 12.34 20.99 -11.82
CA LYS A 185 13.69 20.63 -12.28
C LYS A 185 13.74 19.62 -13.43
N GLY A 186 12.62 18.99 -13.73
CA GLY A 186 12.55 17.91 -14.72
C GLY A 186 11.25 17.93 -15.52
N SER A 187 10.49 16.87 -15.40
CA SER A 187 9.23 16.71 -16.13
C SER A 187 8.25 15.82 -15.37
N TYR A 188 6.99 15.81 -15.78
CA TYR A 188 5.99 14.86 -15.27
C TYR A 188 6.43 13.40 -15.49
N GLN A 189 7.06 13.10 -16.62
CA GLN A 189 7.55 11.74 -16.90
C GLN A 189 8.62 11.33 -15.88
N PHE A 190 9.56 12.23 -15.56
CA PHE A 190 10.58 11.98 -14.55
C PHE A 190 9.96 11.78 -13.16
N LEU A 191 8.92 12.55 -12.81
CA LEU A 191 8.14 12.37 -11.59
C LEU A 191 7.53 10.95 -11.53
N PHE A 192 6.84 10.52 -12.59
CA PHE A 192 6.18 9.21 -12.60
C PHE A 192 7.18 8.06 -12.48
N ILE A 193 8.32 8.13 -13.18
CA ILE A 193 9.39 7.14 -13.09
C ILE A 193 9.96 7.11 -11.66
N SER A 194 10.26 8.27 -11.08
CA SER A 194 10.84 8.36 -9.74
C SER A 194 9.91 7.78 -8.66
N VAL A 195 8.62 8.06 -8.76
CA VAL A 195 7.59 7.52 -7.85
C VAL A 195 7.49 6.00 -8.00
N PHE A 196 7.42 5.50 -9.23
CA PHE A 196 7.45 4.06 -9.50
C PHE A 196 8.70 3.39 -8.89
N CYS A 197 9.87 3.97 -9.09
CA CYS A 197 11.13 3.45 -8.54
C CYS A 197 11.15 3.49 -7.01
N LEU A 198 10.65 4.55 -6.38
CA LEU A 198 10.56 4.65 -4.92
C LEU A 198 9.65 3.57 -4.34
N MET A 199 8.45 3.40 -4.90
CA MET A 199 7.49 2.41 -4.42
C MET A 199 8.00 0.98 -4.64
N THR A 200 8.47 0.66 -5.84
CA THR A 200 8.99 -0.68 -6.15
C THR A 200 10.28 -0.97 -5.42
N GLY A 201 11.16 0.01 -5.22
CA GLY A 201 12.38 -0.12 -4.44
C GLY A 201 12.11 -0.51 -2.99
N THR A 202 11.21 0.22 -2.31
CA THR A 202 10.80 -0.12 -0.93
C THR A 202 10.06 -1.46 -0.86
N LEU A 203 9.25 -1.79 -1.88
CA LEU A 203 8.56 -3.08 -1.97
C LEU A 203 9.55 -4.26 -2.14
N ILE A 204 10.58 -4.09 -2.97
CA ILE A 204 11.64 -5.09 -3.14
C ILE A 204 12.35 -5.35 -1.81
N ILE A 205 12.65 -4.30 -1.03
CA ILE A 205 13.27 -4.45 0.31
C ILE A 205 12.37 -5.31 1.21
N ILE A 206 11.06 -5.07 1.23
CA ILE A 206 10.10 -5.88 1.99
C ILE A 206 10.13 -7.33 1.52
N CYS A 207 10.09 -7.59 0.21
CA CYS A 207 10.11 -8.95 -0.35
C CYS A 207 11.40 -9.70 0.00
N LEU A 208 12.55 -9.06 -0.13
CA LEU A 208 13.85 -9.64 0.20
C LEU A 208 13.95 -9.95 1.70
N TYR A 209 13.47 -9.05 2.54
CA TYR A 209 13.49 -9.24 3.98
C TYR A 209 12.53 -10.36 4.43
N LEU A 210 11.32 -10.42 3.87
CA LEU A 210 10.38 -11.53 4.08
C LEU A 210 10.99 -12.88 3.69
N TRP A 211 11.62 -12.95 2.53
CA TRP A 211 12.28 -14.15 2.07
C TRP A 211 13.42 -14.58 3.01
N HIS A 212 14.22 -13.62 3.51
CA HIS A 212 15.23 -13.86 4.52
C HIS A 212 14.64 -14.42 5.81
N LEU A 213 13.58 -13.81 6.34
CA LEU A 213 12.88 -14.26 7.55
C LEU A 213 12.37 -15.70 7.41
N HIS A 214 11.71 -16.02 6.30
CA HIS A 214 11.21 -17.38 6.05
C HIS A 214 12.34 -18.42 5.94
N ARG A 215 13.50 -18.05 5.41
CA ARG A 215 14.68 -18.93 5.39
C ARG A 215 15.23 -19.19 6.79
N VAL A 216 15.36 -18.17 7.61
CA VAL A 216 15.82 -18.31 9.00
C VAL A 216 14.86 -19.18 9.81
N GLN A 217 13.56 -18.96 9.68
CA GLN A 217 12.55 -19.75 10.37
C GLN A 217 12.57 -21.22 9.97
N ARG A 218 12.76 -21.52 8.68
CA ARG A 218 12.89 -22.92 8.21
C ARG A 218 14.12 -23.62 8.79
N ARG A 219 15.25 -22.93 8.93
CA ARG A 219 16.46 -23.51 9.54
C ARG A 219 16.23 -23.83 11.00
N LEU A 220 15.64 -22.90 11.78
CA LEU A 220 15.34 -23.11 13.20
C LEU A 220 14.34 -24.27 13.45
N ASN A 221 13.44 -24.57 12.50
CA ASN A 221 12.48 -25.67 12.59
C ASN A 221 13.07 -27.02 12.14
N LEU A 222 14.19 -27.05 11.43
CA LEU A 222 14.90 -28.27 11.01
C LEU A 222 15.90 -28.73 12.07
N ASP A 223 16.28 -27.85 12.99
CA ASP A 223 17.21 -28.13 14.10
C ASP A 223 16.47 -28.60 15.37
N LYS A 224 15.12 -28.77 15.31
CA LYS A 224 14.25 -29.39 16.34
C LYS A 224 13.72 -30.73 15.88
#